data_350d63ec73bda7b9e4bb487b8c0527e6
#
_entry.id   350d63ec73bda7b9e4bb487b8c0527e6
#
_cell.length_a   1.000
_cell.length_b   1.000
_cell.length_c   1.000
_cell.angle_alpha   90.00
_cell.angle_beta   90.00
_cell.angle_gamma   90.00
#
_symmetry.space_group_name_H-M   'P 1'
#
loop_
_entity.id
_entity.type
_entity.pdbx_description
1 polymer ?
#
loop_
_entity_poly.entity_id
_entity_poly.type
_entity_poly.pdbx_seq_one_letter_code
_entity_poly.pdbx_strand_id
1 'polypeptide(L)'
;MKHFKLFLLPLLAMTLVFSSCEQQDLSLTYIEPIQDWGKSPQDILEKMTKSKSGATLEYSESDDGYYYMEFKSYGISQYLAYAFIDNKLVGCATSQSSITYKQTIKNHIDKKHTLIQVDTNEDYEEYLYCNKEKTSSILFFIDNIYGEMEQFYIPYIEGDIEDFWNALE
;
A
#
# COMPACT_ATOMS: atom_id res chain seq x y z
N MET A 1 -38.89 -47.50 -4.66
CA MET A 1 -38.12 -46.46 -5.37
C MET A 1 -38.71 -45.04 -5.25
N LYS A 2 -39.59 -44.74 -4.28
CA LYS A 2 -40.15 -43.38 -4.09
C LYS A 2 -39.44 -42.53 -3.02
N HIS A 3 -38.56 -43.12 -2.22
CA HIS A 3 -37.90 -42.42 -1.11
C HIS A 3 -36.49 -41.90 -1.44
N PHE A 4 -35.93 -42.27 -2.61
CA PHE A 4 -34.58 -41.82 -3.02
C PHE A 4 -34.54 -40.38 -3.52
N LYS A 5 -35.65 -39.86 -4.02
CA LYS A 5 -35.75 -38.49 -4.54
C LYS A 5 -35.85 -37.41 -3.44
N LEU A 6 -36.23 -37.81 -2.22
CA LEU A 6 -36.40 -36.85 -1.11
C LEU A 6 -35.07 -36.54 -0.39
N PHE A 7 -34.06 -37.41 -0.56
CA PHE A 7 -32.73 -37.21 0.05
C PHE A 7 -31.76 -36.41 -0.82
N LEU A 8 -32.00 -36.31 -2.14
CA LEU A 8 -31.13 -35.57 -3.04
C LEU A 8 -31.36 -34.05 -3.00
N LEU A 9 -32.58 -33.62 -2.65
CA LEU A 9 -32.90 -32.18 -2.58
C LEU A 9 -32.16 -31.41 -1.46
N PRO A 10 -32.07 -31.89 -0.21
CA PRO A 10 -31.30 -31.21 0.82
C PRO A 10 -29.79 -31.30 0.60
N LEU A 11 -29.27 -32.34 -0.07
CA LEU A 11 -27.85 -32.45 -0.39
C LEU A 11 -27.43 -31.45 -1.50
N LEU A 12 -28.33 -31.20 -2.48
CA LEU A 12 -28.09 -30.18 -3.51
C LEU A 12 -28.20 -28.75 -2.96
N ALA A 13 -29.07 -28.53 -1.96
CA ALA A 13 -29.18 -27.22 -1.30
C ALA A 13 -27.98 -26.91 -0.40
N MET A 14 -27.35 -27.92 0.21
CA MET A 14 -26.12 -27.72 0.98
C MET A 14 -24.90 -27.37 0.11
N THR A 15 -24.83 -27.90 -1.12
CA THR A 15 -23.70 -27.55 -2.02
C THR A 15 -23.78 -26.15 -2.59
N LEU A 16 -24.96 -25.51 -2.62
CA LEU A 16 -25.13 -24.13 -3.09
C LEU A 16 -24.82 -23.07 -2.02
N VAL A 17 -24.77 -23.44 -0.75
CA VAL A 17 -24.46 -22.51 0.34
C VAL A 17 -22.94 -22.33 0.54
N PHE A 18 -22.12 -23.28 0.06
CA PHE A 18 -20.66 -23.20 0.17
C PHE A 18 -19.97 -22.47 -0.98
N SER A 19 -20.68 -22.05 -2.02
CA SER A 19 -20.09 -21.37 -3.19
C SER A 19 -20.18 -19.84 -3.17
N SER A 20 -20.59 -19.23 -2.04
CA SER A 20 -20.68 -17.76 -1.92
C SER A 20 -19.79 -17.14 -0.84
N CYS A 21 -18.81 -17.87 -0.29
CA CYS A 21 -17.64 -17.24 0.29
C CYS A 21 -16.63 -17.06 -0.85
N GLU A 22 -16.75 -16.01 -1.64
CA GLU A 22 -15.58 -15.38 -2.22
C GLU A 22 -14.73 -14.97 -1.01
N GLN A 23 -13.80 -15.82 -0.61
CA GLN A 23 -12.60 -15.37 0.05
C GLN A 23 -11.97 -14.40 -0.94
N GLN A 24 -12.23 -13.11 -0.77
CA GLN A 24 -11.35 -12.10 -1.36
C GLN A 24 -9.97 -12.49 -0.90
N ASP A 25 -9.14 -12.90 -1.84
CA ASP A 25 -7.75 -13.21 -1.58
C ASP A 25 -7.06 -11.88 -1.25
N LEU A 26 -7.15 -11.48 0.03
CA LEU A 26 -6.54 -10.26 0.56
C LEU A 26 -5.02 -10.26 0.36
N SER A 27 -4.44 -11.46 0.09
CA SER A 27 -3.01 -11.64 -0.15
C SER A 27 -2.52 -10.96 -1.43
N LEU A 28 -3.43 -10.64 -2.38
CA LEU A 28 -3.09 -10.02 -3.66
C LEU A 28 -3.49 -8.54 -3.75
N THR A 29 -3.95 -7.93 -2.66
CA THR A 29 -4.37 -6.52 -2.66
C THR A 29 -3.20 -5.62 -2.30
N TYR A 30 -2.84 -4.70 -3.20
CA TYR A 30 -1.95 -3.59 -2.88
C TYR A 30 -2.68 -2.57 -2.01
N ILE A 31 -2.07 -2.22 -0.87
CA ILE A 31 -2.60 -1.26 0.08
C ILE A 31 -1.76 0.02 -0.03
N GLU A 32 -2.37 1.07 -0.51
CA GLU A 32 -1.79 2.40 -0.50
C GLU A 32 -1.82 2.98 0.91
N PRO A 33 -0.76 3.68 1.37
CA PRO A 33 -0.76 4.33 2.68
C PRO A 33 -1.74 5.51 2.71
N ILE A 34 -2.15 5.88 3.91
CA ILE A 34 -3.01 7.04 4.16
C ILE A 34 -2.18 8.32 3.95
N GLN A 35 -2.60 9.18 3.03
CA GLN A 35 -1.91 10.42 2.65
C GLN A 35 -2.60 11.67 3.22
N ASP A 36 -3.03 11.61 4.48
CA ASP A 36 -3.67 12.74 5.17
C ASP A 36 -2.62 13.69 5.76
N TRP A 37 -1.98 14.45 4.90
CA TRP A 37 -0.88 15.34 5.25
C TRP A 37 -1.22 16.28 6.41
N GLY A 38 -0.30 16.44 7.36
CA GLY A 38 -0.46 17.27 8.55
C GLY A 38 -1.32 16.68 9.66
N LYS A 39 -1.86 15.46 9.50
CA LYS A 39 -2.57 14.76 10.57
C LYS A 39 -1.61 14.19 11.61
N SER A 40 -2.12 14.07 12.86
CA SER A 40 -1.34 13.54 13.96
C SER A 40 -1.11 12.02 13.86
N PRO A 41 -0.10 11.45 14.56
CA PRO A 41 0.09 10.01 14.69
C PRO A 41 -1.16 9.29 15.19
N GLN A 42 -1.89 9.89 16.13
CA GLN A 42 -3.11 9.32 16.68
C GLN A 42 -4.23 9.21 15.63
N ASP A 43 -4.38 10.23 14.76
CA ASP A 43 -5.36 10.20 13.66
C ASP A 43 -5.07 9.08 12.67
N ILE A 44 -3.77 8.89 12.31
CA ILE A 44 -3.35 7.82 11.40
C ILE A 44 -3.55 6.45 12.03
N LEU A 45 -3.14 6.27 13.30
CA LEU A 45 -3.34 5.03 14.04
C LEU A 45 -4.83 4.64 14.09
N GLU A 46 -5.71 5.59 14.38
CA GLU A 46 -7.15 5.35 14.43
C GLU A 46 -7.71 4.92 13.07
N LYS A 47 -7.28 5.57 11.97
CA LYS A 47 -7.67 5.22 10.61
C LYS A 47 -7.17 3.84 10.21
N MET A 48 -5.90 3.51 10.51
CA MET A 48 -5.32 2.21 10.24
C MET A 48 -6.06 1.09 10.98
N THR A 49 -6.38 1.30 12.25
CA THR A 49 -7.12 0.34 13.09
C THR A 49 -8.54 0.10 12.57
N LYS A 50 -9.20 1.14 12.02
CA LYS A 50 -10.55 1.04 11.44
C LYS A 50 -10.54 0.53 9.99
N SER A 51 -9.37 0.54 9.34
CA SER A 51 -9.25 0.07 7.96
C SER A 51 -9.42 -1.45 7.88
N LYS A 52 -9.95 -1.94 6.75
CA LYS A 52 -10.03 -3.37 6.48
C LYS A 52 -8.70 -3.96 5.98
N SER A 53 -7.61 -3.22 6.09
CA SER A 53 -6.29 -3.62 5.57
C SER A 53 -5.69 -4.82 6.31
N GLY A 54 -6.18 -5.14 7.52
CA GLY A 54 -5.59 -6.17 8.38
C GLY A 54 -4.19 -5.81 8.90
N ALA A 55 -3.73 -4.57 8.67
CA ALA A 55 -2.41 -4.13 9.08
C ALA A 55 -2.35 -3.94 10.61
N THR A 56 -1.26 -4.40 11.21
CA THR A 56 -0.99 -4.31 12.64
C THR A 56 0.24 -3.44 12.88
N LEU A 57 0.19 -2.58 13.92
CA LEU A 57 1.34 -1.79 14.34
C LEU A 57 2.44 -2.74 14.86
N GLU A 58 3.60 -2.74 14.21
CA GLU A 58 4.76 -3.56 14.57
C GLU A 58 5.81 -2.76 15.33
N TYR A 59 6.01 -1.49 14.93
CA TYR A 59 7.07 -0.65 15.47
C TYR A 59 6.63 0.81 15.56
N SER A 60 7.12 1.51 16.57
CA SER A 60 7.04 2.98 16.64
C SER A 60 8.21 3.53 17.42
N GLU A 61 8.70 4.71 17.02
CA GLU A 61 9.80 5.42 17.64
C GLU A 61 9.50 6.91 17.72
N SER A 62 10.01 7.57 18.75
CA SER A 62 9.87 9.01 18.95
C SER A 62 11.19 9.59 19.42
N ASP A 63 11.68 10.61 18.72
CA ASP A 63 12.90 11.34 19.06
C ASP A 63 12.77 12.81 18.63
N ASP A 64 13.02 13.74 19.55
CA ASP A 64 13.16 15.20 19.37
C ASP A 64 12.23 15.83 18.29
N GLY A 65 10.92 15.63 18.43
CA GLY A 65 9.92 16.15 17.50
C GLY A 65 9.66 15.26 16.27
N TYR A 66 10.44 14.21 16.09
CA TYR A 66 10.22 13.19 15.09
C TYR A 66 9.43 12.01 15.69
N TYR A 67 8.48 11.46 14.93
CA TYR A 67 7.76 10.25 15.29
C TYR A 67 7.62 9.36 14.06
N TYR A 68 7.85 8.06 14.23
CA TYR A 68 7.75 7.06 13.18
C TYR A 68 6.83 5.92 13.61
N MET A 69 6.03 5.41 12.69
CA MET A 69 5.21 4.21 12.87
C MET A 69 5.36 3.28 11.68
N GLU A 70 5.43 1.99 11.96
CA GLU A 70 5.41 0.94 10.94
C GLU A 70 4.32 -0.08 11.24
N PHE A 71 3.53 -0.38 10.23
CA PHE A 71 2.49 -1.39 10.26
C PHE A 71 2.87 -2.53 9.33
N LYS A 72 2.75 -3.76 9.82
CA LYS A 72 2.83 -4.95 9.00
C LYS A 72 1.48 -5.27 8.40
N SER A 73 1.45 -5.55 7.11
CA SER A 73 0.26 -5.91 6.35
C SER A 73 0.36 -7.35 5.84
N TYR A 74 -0.78 -7.98 5.59
CA TYR A 74 -0.85 -9.32 5.00
C TYR A 74 -1.11 -9.31 3.48
N GLY A 75 -1.14 -8.13 2.86
CA GLY A 75 -1.31 -7.95 1.42
C GLY A 75 0.01 -7.93 0.65
N ILE A 76 -0.04 -7.43 -0.58
CA ILE A 76 1.16 -7.17 -1.41
C ILE A 76 2.07 -6.15 -0.73
N SER A 77 1.50 -5.11 -0.13
CA SER A 77 2.24 -4.14 0.70
C SER A 77 2.59 -4.79 2.03
N GLN A 78 3.84 -5.22 2.20
CA GLN A 78 4.27 -5.91 3.43
C GLN A 78 4.33 -4.97 4.62
N TYR A 79 4.85 -3.76 4.41
CA TYR A 79 4.98 -2.74 5.43
C TYR A 79 4.40 -1.42 4.94
N LEU A 80 3.80 -0.70 5.87
CA LEU A 80 3.27 0.64 5.70
C LEU A 80 3.92 1.52 6.76
N ALA A 81 4.77 2.44 6.34
CA ALA A 81 5.52 3.34 7.21
C ALA A 81 4.95 4.76 7.17
N TYR A 82 5.02 5.46 8.29
CA TYR A 82 4.54 6.84 8.44
C TYR A 82 5.55 7.65 9.24
N ALA A 83 5.96 8.78 8.70
CA ALA A 83 6.89 9.73 9.34
C ALA A 83 6.18 11.03 9.69
N PHE A 84 6.44 11.52 10.90
CA PHE A 84 5.84 12.73 11.44
C PHE A 84 6.93 13.66 11.97
N ILE A 85 6.76 14.95 11.70
CA ILE A 85 7.57 16.03 12.29
C ILE A 85 6.60 16.97 13.01
N ASP A 86 6.94 17.36 14.24
CA ASP A 86 6.10 18.23 15.07
C ASP A 86 4.64 17.74 15.13
N ASN A 87 4.46 16.42 15.30
CA ASN A 87 3.15 15.77 15.39
C ASN A 87 2.30 15.86 14.11
N LYS A 88 2.91 16.07 12.93
CA LYS A 88 2.25 16.19 11.63
C LYS A 88 2.82 15.17 10.64
N LEU A 89 1.95 14.43 9.97
CA LEU A 89 2.34 13.51 8.89
C LEU A 89 3.04 14.30 7.77
N VAL A 90 4.29 13.93 7.47
CA VAL A 90 5.13 14.55 6.43
C VAL A 90 5.54 13.57 5.34
N GLY A 91 5.50 12.26 5.59
CA GLY A 91 5.82 11.24 4.62
C GLY A 91 5.23 9.90 4.99
N CYS A 92 5.03 9.05 4.00
CA CYS A 92 4.71 7.65 4.21
C CYS A 92 5.29 6.79 3.10
N ALA A 93 5.44 5.49 3.37
CA ALA A 93 6.02 4.54 2.42
C ALA A 93 5.32 3.19 2.49
N THR A 94 5.48 2.40 1.43
CA THR A 94 5.22 0.96 1.45
C THR A 94 6.43 0.22 0.90
N SER A 95 6.70 -0.98 1.41
CA SER A 95 7.76 -1.83 0.90
C SER A 95 7.26 -3.24 0.58
N GLN A 96 7.90 -3.89 -0.39
CA GLN A 96 7.66 -5.26 -0.79
C GLN A 96 9.00 -5.95 -1.07
N SER A 97 9.17 -7.17 -0.58
CA SER A 97 10.37 -7.98 -0.77
C SER A 97 10.34 -8.84 -2.04
N SER A 98 9.46 -8.55 -3.00
CA SER A 98 9.36 -9.37 -4.21
C SER A 98 8.95 -8.55 -5.43
N ILE A 99 9.83 -8.50 -6.41
CA ILE A 99 9.59 -7.89 -7.72
C ILE A 99 8.43 -8.55 -8.51
N THR A 100 7.99 -9.73 -8.09
CA THR A 100 6.86 -10.43 -8.73
C THR A 100 5.60 -9.57 -8.81
N TYR A 101 5.40 -8.66 -7.86
CA TYR A 101 4.23 -7.79 -7.80
C TYR A 101 4.39 -6.46 -8.56
N LYS A 102 5.56 -6.18 -9.17
CA LYS A 102 5.85 -4.93 -9.88
C LYS A 102 4.70 -4.49 -10.79
N GLN A 103 4.26 -5.38 -11.69
CA GLN A 103 3.23 -5.03 -12.66
C GLN A 103 1.87 -4.74 -11.98
N THR A 104 1.54 -5.48 -10.93
CA THR A 104 0.29 -5.27 -10.18
C THR A 104 0.28 -3.91 -9.49
N ILE A 105 1.39 -3.54 -8.83
CA ILE A 105 1.55 -2.26 -8.15
C ILE A 105 1.57 -1.13 -9.16
N LYS A 106 2.38 -1.26 -10.23
CA LYS A 106 2.45 -0.27 -11.28
C LYS A 106 1.08 0.00 -11.91
N ASN A 107 0.33 -1.04 -12.25
CA ASN A 107 -1.02 -0.90 -12.79
C ASN A 107 -1.98 -0.20 -11.82
N HIS A 108 -1.82 -0.40 -10.51
CA HIS A 108 -2.63 0.27 -9.51
C HIS A 108 -2.30 1.77 -9.45
N ILE A 109 -1.01 2.12 -9.44
CA ILE A 109 -0.53 3.50 -9.41
C ILE A 109 -0.93 4.22 -10.71
N ASP A 110 -0.67 3.64 -11.88
CA ASP A 110 -0.99 4.22 -13.19
C ASP A 110 -2.49 4.55 -13.37
N LYS A 111 -3.39 3.81 -12.73
CA LYS A 111 -4.83 4.08 -12.77
C LYS A 111 -5.26 5.31 -11.99
N LYS A 112 -4.53 5.66 -10.94
CA LYS A 112 -4.91 6.69 -9.97
C LYS A 112 -4.08 7.97 -10.12
N HIS A 113 -2.84 7.82 -10.58
CA HIS A 113 -1.82 8.86 -10.56
C HIS A 113 -1.31 9.17 -11.96
N THR A 114 -0.72 10.33 -12.12
CA THR A 114 -0.12 10.80 -13.39
C THR A 114 1.38 10.60 -13.31
N LEU A 115 1.94 9.84 -14.25
CA LEU A 115 3.38 9.68 -14.40
C LEU A 115 4.01 10.99 -14.86
N ILE A 116 5.05 11.45 -14.15
CA ILE A 116 5.80 12.68 -14.42
C ILE A 116 7.13 12.34 -15.10
N GLN A 117 7.89 11.42 -14.52
CA GLN A 117 9.24 11.09 -14.97
C GLN A 117 9.54 9.60 -14.75
N VAL A 118 10.43 9.07 -15.56
CA VAL A 118 11.01 7.73 -15.42
C VAL A 118 12.51 7.85 -15.54
N ASP A 119 13.24 7.24 -14.62
CA ASP A 119 14.67 6.98 -14.72
C ASP A 119 14.92 5.48 -14.52
N THR A 120 15.72 4.86 -15.39
CA THR A 120 15.95 3.42 -15.36
C THR A 120 17.36 3.08 -15.82
N ASN A 121 17.98 2.15 -15.11
CA ASN A 121 19.24 1.51 -15.52
C ASN A 121 19.21 0.00 -15.17
N GLU A 122 20.38 -0.65 -15.20
CA GLU A 122 20.49 -2.09 -14.91
C GLU A 122 20.21 -2.40 -13.42
N ASP A 123 20.52 -1.45 -12.53
CA ASP A 123 20.50 -1.64 -11.08
C ASP A 123 19.16 -1.25 -10.48
N TYR A 124 18.49 -0.22 -11.02
CA TYR A 124 17.23 0.28 -10.47
C TYR A 124 16.29 0.86 -11.52
N GLU A 125 15.04 1.06 -11.10
CA GLU A 125 14.01 1.78 -11.85
C GLU A 125 13.29 2.75 -10.90
N GLU A 126 13.10 3.98 -11.34
CA GLU A 126 12.40 5.05 -10.62
C GLU A 126 11.28 5.61 -11.47
N TYR A 127 10.09 5.71 -10.88
CA TYR A 127 8.90 6.26 -11.52
C TYR A 127 8.32 7.33 -10.62
N LEU A 128 8.41 8.60 -11.01
CA LEU A 128 7.80 9.71 -10.28
C LEU A 128 6.39 9.96 -10.79
N TYR A 129 5.45 10.01 -9.86
CA TYR A 129 4.04 10.30 -10.12
C TYR A 129 3.56 11.47 -9.26
N CYS A 130 2.44 12.07 -9.67
CA CYS A 130 1.61 12.87 -8.77
C CYS A 130 0.16 12.37 -8.78
N ASN A 131 -0.58 12.59 -7.70
CA ASN A 131 -2.02 12.37 -7.72
C ASN A 131 -2.74 13.46 -8.54
N LYS A 132 -3.99 13.18 -8.95
CA LYS A 132 -4.76 14.08 -9.84
C LYS A 132 -4.99 15.46 -9.23
N GLU A 133 -5.15 15.54 -7.94
CA GLU A 133 -5.38 16.76 -7.16
C GLU A 133 -4.09 17.54 -6.88
N LYS A 134 -2.92 17.00 -7.24
CA LYS A 134 -1.60 17.56 -6.93
C LYS A 134 -1.43 17.84 -5.43
N THR A 135 -1.81 16.90 -4.58
CA THR A 135 -1.61 16.97 -3.14
C THR A 135 -0.51 16.04 -2.66
N SER A 136 -0.10 15.07 -3.49
CA SER A 136 0.94 14.10 -3.19
C SER A 136 1.83 13.86 -4.39
N SER A 137 3.13 13.75 -4.15
CA SER A 137 4.13 13.16 -5.05
C SER A 137 4.45 11.75 -4.59
N ILE A 138 4.69 10.85 -5.54
CA ILE A 138 4.88 9.42 -5.29
C ILE A 138 6.09 8.98 -6.10
N LEU A 139 7.10 8.42 -5.43
CA LEU A 139 8.22 7.77 -6.08
C LEU A 139 8.05 6.25 -5.94
N PHE A 140 7.93 5.54 -7.05
CA PHE A 140 7.99 4.10 -7.09
C PHE A 140 9.42 3.68 -7.48
N PHE A 141 10.16 3.19 -6.50
CA PHE A 141 11.53 2.70 -6.61
C PHE A 141 11.56 1.19 -6.69
N ILE A 142 12.39 0.65 -7.55
CA ILE A 142 12.60 -0.79 -7.75
C ILE A 142 14.10 -1.05 -7.75
N ASP A 143 14.55 -1.83 -6.79
CA ASP A 143 15.92 -2.34 -6.75
C ASP A 143 15.98 -3.66 -7.52
N ASN A 144 16.61 -3.64 -8.69
CA ASN A 144 16.74 -4.82 -9.53
C ASN A 144 17.81 -5.81 -9.02
N ILE A 145 18.74 -5.35 -8.17
CA ILE A 145 19.82 -6.18 -7.59
C ILE A 145 19.25 -7.07 -6.48
N TYR A 146 18.48 -6.48 -5.56
CA TYR A 146 17.91 -7.19 -4.41
C TYR A 146 16.49 -7.69 -4.67
N GLY A 147 15.83 -7.22 -5.74
CA GLY A 147 14.46 -7.60 -6.09
C GLY A 147 13.42 -7.00 -5.15
N GLU A 148 13.74 -5.88 -4.53
CA GLU A 148 12.88 -5.15 -3.60
C GLU A 148 12.18 -3.99 -4.30
N MET A 149 11.06 -3.56 -3.73
CA MET A 149 10.30 -2.43 -4.25
C MET A 149 9.80 -1.57 -3.10
N GLU A 150 9.86 -0.26 -3.31
CA GLU A 150 9.38 0.71 -2.35
C GLU A 150 8.56 1.79 -3.05
N GLN A 151 7.56 2.29 -2.38
CA GLN A 151 6.82 3.46 -2.81
C GLN A 151 6.85 4.48 -1.70
N PHE A 152 7.45 5.64 -1.99
CA PHE A 152 7.52 6.78 -1.10
C PHE A 152 6.46 7.80 -1.49
N TYR A 153 5.77 8.34 -0.51
CA TYR A 153 4.73 9.36 -0.68
C TYR A 153 5.06 10.55 0.19
N ILE A 154 5.05 11.73 -0.41
CA ILE A 154 5.23 13.01 0.31
C ILE A 154 4.15 14.00 -0.14
N PRO A 155 3.94 15.12 0.59
CA PRO A 155 3.18 16.24 0.06
C PRO A 155 3.69 16.65 -1.32
N TYR A 156 2.77 17.08 -2.20
CA TYR A 156 3.13 17.40 -3.58
C TYR A 156 4.28 18.41 -3.67
N ILE A 157 5.26 18.07 -4.49
CA ILE A 157 6.33 18.95 -4.93
C ILE A 157 6.22 19.14 -6.45
N GLU A 158 6.58 20.32 -6.93
CA GLU A 158 6.75 20.57 -8.36
C GLU A 158 8.24 20.42 -8.69
N GLY A 159 8.58 19.36 -9.44
CA GLY A 159 9.96 19.06 -9.75
C GLY A 159 10.14 17.68 -10.35
N ASP A 160 11.38 17.23 -10.36
CA ASP A 160 11.81 15.94 -10.89
C ASP A 160 12.16 14.92 -9.77
N ILE A 161 12.78 13.80 -10.16
CA ILE A 161 13.19 12.73 -9.22
C ILE A 161 14.24 13.25 -8.22
N GLU A 162 15.17 14.10 -8.65
CA GLU A 162 16.20 14.68 -7.78
C GLU A 162 15.56 15.60 -6.73
N ASP A 163 14.60 16.43 -7.14
CA ASP A 163 13.82 17.27 -6.20
C ASP A 163 13.04 16.42 -5.20
N PHE A 164 12.51 15.26 -5.62
CA PHE A 164 11.83 14.34 -4.72
C PHE A 164 12.77 13.79 -3.65
N TRP A 165 13.96 13.31 -4.03
CA TRP A 165 14.96 12.80 -3.08
C TRP A 165 15.43 13.87 -2.10
N ASN A 166 15.68 15.09 -2.58
CA ASN A 166 16.06 16.23 -1.75
C ASN A 166 14.96 16.60 -0.71
N ALA A 167 13.69 16.33 -1.01
CA ALA A 167 12.59 16.61 -0.09
C ALA A 167 12.43 15.53 0.99
N LEU A 168 13.08 14.36 0.85
CA LEU A 168 13.10 13.28 1.84
C LEU A 168 14.25 13.43 2.86
N GLU A 169 15.32 14.20 2.53
CA GLU A 169 16.45 14.51 3.41
C GLU A 169 16.08 15.57 4.46
#